data_61661ca77e7b31d36633a0289fd89747
#
_entry.id   61661ca77e7b31d36633a0289fd89747
#
_cell.length_a   1.000
_cell.length_b   1.000
_cell.length_c   1.000
_cell.angle_alpha   90.00
_cell.angle_beta   90.00
_cell.angle_gamma   90.00
#
_symmetry.space_group_name_H-M   'P 1'
#
loop_
_entity.id
_entity.type
_entity.pdbx_description
1 polymer ?
#
loop_
_entity_poly.entity_id
_entity_poly.type
_entity_poly.pdbx_seq_one_letter_code
_entity_poly.pdbx_strand_id
1 'polypeptide(L)'
;MRKLFPVFSLVILASLILAACGTPAATPTAEAVSGPQGYGTILARVKERGKLVCGVHNELLGFGYLDENGRNVGFDIDLCRAVAAAVLGDPEAIEPVTITAADRGPVLQTAEVDMVTRNMTWTSKRDAEWGNFTWIMFYDGQGFLVRADAGIETLEDMDGAAVCVTTGTTTEKNLATALADAGVNYEAVTFEETSAVYGAYEEGRCDVATSDKSQLAAVRAGFQNPDEHVILDMTISKEPLTPAVPTGDDQWFDIVKTVMWALINAEEYGVTSANVEEMKASEDAGIRLLLGAEGDWGNAQLGLEANALANAIKAVGNYGEIYNRYFGEGGLAFVLPRGLNDLWTNGGLIYAPPIK
;
A
#
# COMPACT_ATOMS: atom_id res chain seq x y z
N MET A 1 -36.82 68.08 -45.75
CA MET A 1 -38.30 68.27 -45.58
C MET A 1 -38.85 66.93 -45.12
N ARG A 2 -39.29 66.88 -43.83
CA ARG A 2 -40.63 66.42 -43.44
C ARG A 2 -40.95 64.99 -43.92
N LYS A 3 -41.42 64.04 -43.22
CA LYS A 3 -42.03 63.84 -41.91
C LYS A 3 -42.40 62.37 -41.79
N LEU A 4 -42.34 61.84 -40.65
CA LEU A 4 -43.32 61.17 -39.76
C LEU A 4 -43.66 59.69 -39.99
N PHE A 5 -43.40 58.98 -38.84
CA PHE A 5 -44.06 57.78 -38.28
C PHE A 5 -45.62 57.72 -38.54
N PRO A 6 -46.27 56.55 -38.44
CA PRO A 6 -46.41 55.73 -37.24
C PRO A 6 -46.51 54.20 -37.51
N VAL A 7 -46.07 53.31 -36.57
CA VAL A 7 -46.75 52.65 -35.47
C VAL A 7 -47.98 51.75 -35.82
N PHE A 8 -47.93 50.56 -35.18
CA PHE A 8 -49.02 49.57 -34.93
C PHE A 8 -48.94 48.28 -35.73
N SER A 9 -48.89 47.18 -35.22
CA SER A 9 -49.45 46.30 -34.20
C SER A 9 -49.31 44.83 -34.61
N LEU A 10 -48.76 44.06 -33.86
CA LEU A 10 -49.21 42.84 -33.21
C LEU A 10 -50.16 41.89 -33.92
N VAL A 11 -49.77 40.70 -34.33
CA VAL A 11 -50.57 39.47 -34.16
C VAL A 11 -49.62 38.26 -33.90
N ILE A 12 -49.84 37.62 -32.79
CA ILE A 12 -49.26 36.35 -32.28
C ILE A 12 -49.91 35.22 -33.11
N LEU A 13 -49.06 34.30 -33.59
CA LEU A 13 -49.52 32.92 -33.82
C LEU A 13 -48.48 31.91 -33.29
N ALA A 14 -48.87 31.32 -32.20
CA ALA A 14 -48.15 30.22 -31.56
C ALA A 14 -48.28 28.96 -32.40
N SER A 15 -47.16 28.40 -32.81
CA SER A 15 -47.08 27.03 -33.33
C SER A 15 -46.27 26.20 -32.38
N LEU A 16 -46.93 25.40 -31.55
CA LEU A 16 -46.35 24.34 -30.72
C LEU A 16 -45.78 23.25 -31.64
N ILE A 17 -44.44 23.17 -31.69
CA ILE A 17 -43.74 21.95 -32.15
C ILE A 17 -43.22 21.24 -30.89
N LEU A 18 -43.91 20.20 -30.48
CA LEU A 18 -43.36 19.23 -29.51
C LEU A 18 -42.20 18.47 -30.17
N ALA A 19 -40.97 18.90 -29.93
CA ALA A 19 -39.80 18.08 -30.13
C ALA A 19 -39.59 17.27 -28.84
N ALA A 20 -39.95 15.99 -28.88
CA ALA A 20 -39.56 15.03 -27.86
C ALA A 20 -38.05 14.76 -27.98
N CYS A 21 -37.24 15.56 -27.31
CA CYS A 21 -35.86 15.22 -27.03
C CYS A 21 -35.86 14.25 -25.88
N GLY A 22 -35.69 12.96 -26.18
CA GLY A 22 -35.33 11.96 -25.18
C GLY A 22 -33.98 12.38 -24.56
N THR A 23 -34.02 12.78 -23.30
CA THR A 23 -32.82 12.93 -22.47
C THR A 23 -32.10 11.58 -22.41
N PRO A 24 -30.82 11.49 -22.81
CA PRO A 24 -30.05 10.29 -22.51
C PRO A 24 -30.07 10.09 -21.01
N ALA A 25 -30.42 8.89 -20.56
CA ALA A 25 -30.32 8.52 -19.18
C ALA A 25 -28.88 8.82 -18.73
N ALA A 26 -28.73 9.71 -17.76
CA ALA A 26 -27.46 9.97 -17.14
C ALA A 26 -26.99 8.65 -16.51
N THR A 27 -25.88 8.12 -17.01
CA THR A 27 -25.14 7.08 -16.31
C THR A 27 -24.88 7.62 -14.90
N PRO A 28 -25.20 6.89 -13.83
CA PRO A 28 -24.86 7.35 -12.49
C PRO A 28 -23.34 7.50 -12.43
N THR A 29 -22.87 8.72 -12.49
CA THR A 29 -21.51 9.06 -12.10
C THR A 29 -21.47 8.73 -10.62
N ALA A 30 -20.63 7.77 -10.22
CA ALA A 30 -20.34 7.57 -8.81
C ALA A 30 -19.89 8.93 -8.26
N GLU A 31 -20.67 9.49 -7.32
CA GLU A 31 -20.28 10.71 -6.64
C GLU A 31 -18.95 10.39 -5.93
N ALA A 32 -17.90 11.10 -6.31
CA ALA A 32 -16.63 11.04 -5.60
C ALA A 32 -16.91 11.45 -4.15
N VAL A 33 -16.75 10.51 -3.23
CA VAL A 33 -16.92 10.76 -1.80
C VAL A 33 -15.77 11.66 -1.38
N SER A 34 -15.99 12.96 -1.27
CA SER A 34 -14.99 13.93 -0.87
C SER A 34 -15.16 14.27 0.61
N GLY A 35 -14.10 14.08 1.40
CA GLY A 35 -14.05 14.46 2.82
C GLY A 35 -13.94 13.26 3.78
N PRO A 36 -13.86 13.54 5.09
CA PRO A 36 -13.76 12.51 6.12
C PRO A 36 -14.93 11.54 6.05
N GLN A 37 -14.64 10.24 6.13
CA GLN A 37 -15.67 9.20 6.16
C GLN A 37 -16.37 9.22 7.54
N GLY A 38 -17.64 8.89 7.60
CA GLY A 38 -18.33 8.70 8.88
C GLY A 38 -18.07 7.29 9.43
N TYR A 39 -18.21 7.13 10.74
CA TYR A 39 -18.06 5.83 11.41
C TYR A 39 -18.89 4.73 10.76
N GLY A 40 -18.25 3.63 10.37
CA GLY A 40 -18.89 2.45 9.76
C GLY A 40 -19.25 2.58 8.28
N THR A 41 -18.97 3.70 7.64
CA THR A 41 -19.33 3.91 6.22
C THR A 41 -18.52 3.05 5.27
N ILE A 42 -17.22 2.87 5.55
CA ILE A 42 -16.36 2.04 4.67
C ILE A 42 -16.71 0.57 4.82
N LEU A 43 -16.89 0.07 6.05
CA LEU A 43 -17.31 -1.31 6.27
C LEU A 43 -18.64 -1.63 5.54
N ALA A 44 -19.62 -0.73 5.66
CA ALA A 44 -20.91 -0.91 4.98
C ALA A 44 -20.74 -0.95 3.46
N ARG A 45 -19.95 -0.02 2.89
CA ARG A 45 -19.65 0.03 1.46
C ARG A 45 -18.93 -1.22 0.96
N VAL A 46 -17.93 -1.71 1.70
CA VAL A 46 -17.19 -2.94 1.36
C VAL A 46 -18.13 -4.15 1.36
N LYS A 47 -18.98 -4.29 2.40
CA LYS A 47 -19.96 -5.38 2.49
C LYS A 47 -21.02 -5.31 1.39
N GLU A 48 -21.54 -4.13 1.07
CA GLU A 48 -22.52 -3.92 0.00
C GLU A 48 -21.94 -4.25 -1.38
N ARG A 49 -20.71 -3.80 -1.64
CA ARG A 49 -20.00 -4.07 -2.90
C ARG A 49 -19.54 -5.52 -3.02
N GLY A 50 -19.34 -6.21 -1.89
CA GLY A 50 -18.80 -7.56 -1.83
C GLY A 50 -17.33 -7.66 -2.23
N LYS A 51 -16.59 -6.55 -2.23
CA LYS A 51 -15.17 -6.47 -2.57
C LYS A 51 -14.47 -5.39 -1.78
N LEU A 52 -13.19 -5.62 -1.46
CA LEU A 52 -12.27 -4.67 -0.88
C LEU A 52 -11.42 -4.04 -1.99
N VAL A 53 -11.46 -2.72 -2.13
CA VAL A 53 -10.64 -1.99 -3.11
C VAL A 53 -9.34 -1.55 -2.46
N CYS A 54 -8.21 -2.02 -3.02
CA CYS A 54 -6.87 -1.79 -2.49
C CYS A 54 -6.01 -1.04 -3.50
N GLY A 55 -5.44 0.10 -3.09
CA GLY A 55 -4.38 0.78 -3.82
C GLY A 55 -3.06 0.02 -3.64
N VAL A 56 -2.50 -0.51 -4.73
CA VAL A 56 -1.36 -1.44 -4.70
C VAL A 56 -0.28 -1.10 -5.72
N HIS A 57 0.88 -1.73 -5.58
CA HIS A 57 1.89 -1.84 -6.62
C HIS A 57 1.63 -3.11 -7.46
N ASN A 58 2.02 -3.12 -8.74
CA ASN A 58 1.94 -4.30 -9.61
C ASN A 58 3.26 -4.64 -10.33
N GLU A 59 4.35 -3.96 -10.01
CA GLU A 59 5.68 -4.11 -10.66
C GLU A 59 6.80 -4.34 -9.65
N LEU A 60 6.52 -4.35 -8.33
CA LEU A 60 7.54 -4.51 -7.30
C LEU A 60 7.54 -5.94 -6.76
N LEU A 61 8.49 -6.75 -7.24
CA LEU A 61 8.68 -8.13 -6.84
C LEU A 61 8.77 -8.25 -5.30
N GLY A 62 8.04 -9.20 -4.75
CA GLY A 62 7.95 -9.43 -3.30
C GLY A 62 6.87 -8.61 -2.59
N PHE A 63 6.63 -7.34 -2.95
CA PHE A 63 5.62 -6.49 -2.33
C PHE A 63 4.27 -6.51 -3.06
N GLY A 64 4.26 -6.12 -4.34
CA GLY A 64 3.07 -6.13 -5.18
C GLY A 64 3.46 -6.25 -6.64
N TYR A 65 3.16 -7.38 -7.27
CA TYR A 65 3.52 -7.68 -8.64
C TYR A 65 2.53 -8.64 -9.28
N LEU A 66 2.60 -8.79 -10.60
CA LEU A 66 1.81 -9.76 -11.34
C LEU A 66 2.59 -11.07 -11.44
N ASP A 67 1.95 -12.18 -11.06
CA ASP A 67 2.50 -13.52 -11.27
C ASP A 67 2.42 -13.93 -12.76
N GLU A 68 2.90 -15.13 -13.08
CA GLU A 68 2.89 -15.69 -14.46
C GLU A 68 1.48 -15.81 -15.06
N ASN A 69 0.44 -15.82 -14.21
CA ASN A 69 -0.96 -15.88 -14.61
C ASN A 69 -1.63 -14.49 -14.67
N GLY A 70 -0.87 -13.43 -14.44
CA GLY A 70 -1.38 -12.06 -14.40
C GLY A 70 -2.17 -11.73 -13.13
N ARG A 71 -2.03 -12.51 -12.04
CA ARG A 71 -2.66 -12.24 -10.75
C ARG A 71 -1.78 -11.31 -9.90
N ASN A 72 -2.41 -10.37 -9.20
CA ASN A 72 -1.70 -9.58 -8.22
C ASN A 72 -1.32 -10.47 -7.02
N VAL A 73 -0.04 -10.51 -6.71
CA VAL A 73 0.56 -11.25 -5.59
C VAL A 73 1.64 -10.40 -4.91
N GLY A 74 2.00 -10.76 -3.69
CA GLY A 74 3.03 -10.06 -2.93
C GLY A 74 2.64 -9.83 -1.47
N PHE A 75 3.59 -9.40 -0.68
CA PHE A 75 3.42 -9.11 0.74
C PHE A 75 2.28 -8.11 0.98
N ASP A 76 2.28 -6.99 0.27
CA ASP A 76 1.25 -5.96 0.36
C ASP A 76 -0.12 -6.47 -0.10
N ILE A 77 -0.15 -7.34 -1.11
CA ILE A 77 -1.39 -7.94 -1.61
C ILE A 77 -1.98 -8.92 -0.58
N ASP A 78 -1.13 -9.68 0.10
CA ASP A 78 -1.60 -10.59 1.15
C ASP A 78 -2.15 -9.84 2.37
N LEU A 79 -1.63 -8.65 2.71
CA LEU A 79 -2.26 -7.79 3.72
C LEU A 79 -3.67 -7.35 3.31
N CYS A 80 -3.88 -7.03 2.03
CA CYS A 80 -5.20 -6.74 1.50
C CYS A 80 -6.12 -7.98 1.56
N ARG A 81 -5.64 -9.15 1.15
CA ARG A 81 -6.36 -10.42 1.26
C ARG A 81 -6.75 -10.80 2.68
N ALA A 82 -5.87 -10.51 3.64
CA ALA A 82 -6.17 -10.75 5.06
C ALA A 82 -7.38 -9.96 5.52
N VAL A 83 -7.46 -8.67 5.14
CA VAL A 83 -8.61 -7.82 5.47
C VAL A 83 -9.87 -8.30 4.75
N ALA A 84 -9.79 -8.67 3.47
CA ALA A 84 -10.93 -9.22 2.73
C ALA A 84 -11.44 -10.51 3.34
N ALA A 85 -10.54 -11.42 3.73
CA ALA A 85 -10.91 -12.67 4.43
C ALA A 85 -11.58 -12.41 5.78
N ALA A 86 -11.10 -11.43 6.55
CA ALA A 86 -11.69 -11.06 7.83
C ALA A 86 -13.09 -10.44 7.68
N VAL A 87 -13.29 -9.57 6.69
CA VAL A 87 -14.52 -8.77 6.55
C VAL A 87 -15.58 -9.47 5.70
N LEU A 88 -15.17 -10.18 4.65
CA LEU A 88 -16.05 -10.80 3.65
C LEU A 88 -16.01 -12.33 3.68
N GLY A 89 -15.07 -12.93 4.42
CA GLY A 89 -14.88 -14.38 4.46
C GLY A 89 -14.20 -14.96 3.20
N ASP A 90 -13.80 -14.12 2.26
CA ASP A 90 -13.17 -14.51 1.00
C ASP A 90 -11.91 -13.67 0.73
N PRO A 91 -10.70 -14.26 0.72
CA PRO A 91 -9.47 -13.54 0.44
C PRO A 91 -9.36 -13.05 -1.01
N GLU A 92 -10.07 -13.65 -1.95
CA GLU A 92 -10.06 -13.24 -3.36
C GLU A 92 -11.12 -12.15 -3.65
N ALA A 93 -11.93 -11.76 -2.66
CA ALA A 93 -12.86 -10.66 -2.77
C ALA A 93 -12.13 -9.29 -2.67
N ILE A 94 -11.04 -9.14 -3.40
CA ILE A 94 -10.27 -7.91 -3.54
C ILE A 94 -10.41 -7.32 -4.95
N GLU A 95 -10.24 -6.01 -5.05
CA GLU A 95 -10.11 -5.28 -6.29
C GLU A 95 -8.82 -4.45 -6.21
N PRO A 96 -7.69 -5.00 -6.70
CA PRO A 96 -6.43 -4.28 -6.72
C PRO A 96 -6.48 -3.13 -7.75
N VAL A 97 -6.19 -1.91 -7.30
CA VAL A 97 -6.06 -0.72 -8.14
C VAL A 97 -4.58 -0.33 -8.16
N THR A 98 -3.95 -0.43 -9.32
CA THR A 98 -2.55 0.01 -9.47
C THR A 98 -2.48 1.52 -9.36
N ILE A 99 -1.64 2.01 -8.45
CA ILE A 99 -1.43 3.44 -8.23
C ILE A 99 0.05 3.80 -8.26
N THR A 100 0.38 5.02 -8.67
CA THR A 100 1.76 5.55 -8.59
C THR A 100 2.13 5.92 -7.15
N ALA A 101 3.40 6.26 -6.90
CA ALA A 101 3.83 6.74 -5.60
C ALA A 101 3.15 8.07 -5.21
N ALA A 102 2.87 8.93 -6.19
CA ALA A 102 2.21 10.22 -5.99
C ALA A 102 0.71 10.10 -5.70
N ASP A 103 0.05 9.07 -6.23
CA ASP A 103 -1.40 8.86 -6.07
C ASP A 103 -1.81 8.38 -4.68
N ARG A 104 -0.89 7.82 -3.88
CA ARG A 104 -1.19 7.21 -2.56
C ARG A 104 -1.97 8.13 -1.62
N GLY A 105 -1.59 9.40 -1.56
CA GLY A 105 -2.31 10.40 -0.75
C GLY A 105 -3.69 10.75 -1.33
N PRO A 106 -3.77 11.19 -2.58
CA PRO A 106 -5.04 11.52 -3.23
C PRO A 106 -6.11 10.44 -3.15
N VAL A 107 -5.79 9.17 -3.43
CA VAL A 107 -6.80 8.08 -3.40
C VAL A 107 -7.32 7.76 -1.98
N LEU A 108 -6.49 8.01 -0.94
CA LEU A 108 -6.94 7.92 0.46
C LEU A 108 -7.83 9.10 0.84
N GLN A 109 -7.45 10.32 0.46
CA GLN A 109 -8.21 11.54 0.76
C GLN A 109 -9.60 11.56 0.11
N THR A 110 -9.71 10.98 -1.09
CA THR A 110 -10.97 10.87 -1.83
C THR A 110 -11.76 9.60 -1.49
N ALA A 111 -11.18 8.68 -0.70
CA ALA A 111 -11.71 7.35 -0.43
C ALA A 111 -12.08 6.57 -1.72
N GLU A 112 -11.30 6.77 -2.78
CA GLU A 112 -11.38 6.01 -4.03
C GLU A 112 -11.03 4.54 -3.78
N VAL A 113 -10.12 4.29 -2.84
CA VAL A 113 -9.77 2.97 -2.34
C VAL A 113 -10.19 2.82 -0.87
N ASP A 114 -10.38 1.60 -0.40
CA ASP A 114 -10.71 1.32 1.00
C ASP A 114 -9.45 1.25 1.87
N MET A 115 -8.32 0.88 1.27
CA MET A 115 -7.00 0.90 1.90
C MET A 115 -5.90 0.99 0.85
N VAL A 116 -4.74 1.45 1.26
CA VAL A 116 -3.50 1.42 0.47
C VAL A 116 -2.50 0.50 1.15
N THR A 117 -2.02 -0.50 0.40
CA THR A 117 -0.89 -1.37 0.72
C THR A 117 0.10 -1.31 -0.44
N ARG A 118 1.04 -0.38 -0.37
CA ARG A 118 1.96 -0.08 -1.48
C ARG A 118 3.30 0.41 -0.93
N ASN A 119 4.04 -0.47 -0.23
CA ASN A 119 5.35 -0.16 0.38
C ASN A 119 5.44 1.32 0.83
N MET A 120 4.49 1.72 1.67
CA MET A 120 4.27 3.13 1.98
C MET A 120 4.81 3.51 3.36
N THR A 121 5.84 4.32 3.40
CA THR A 121 6.45 4.82 4.63
C THR A 121 5.48 5.69 5.42
N TRP A 122 5.27 5.36 6.68
CA TRP A 122 4.55 6.19 7.63
C TRP A 122 5.42 7.38 8.06
N THR A 123 4.93 8.57 7.81
CA THR A 123 5.54 9.81 8.30
C THR A 123 4.47 10.68 8.94
N SER A 124 4.86 11.52 9.90
CA SER A 124 3.93 12.45 10.55
C SER A 124 3.17 13.35 9.56
N LYS A 125 3.83 13.75 8.46
CA LYS A 125 3.20 14.56 7.42
C LYS A 125 2.14 13.77 6.66
N ARG A 126 2.46 12.54 6.22
CA ARG A 126 1.52 11.69 5.50
C ARG A 126 0.34 11.28 6.36
N ASP A 127 0.60 10.96 7.63
CA ASP A 127 -0.44 10.62 8.60
C ASP A 127 -1.44 11.78 8.80
N ALA A 128 -0.92 13.00 8.88
CA ALA A 128 -1.76 14.19 9.03
C ALA A 128 -2.51 14.60 7.76
N GLU A 129 -1.95 14.32 6.57
CA GLU A 129 -2.46 14.84 5.29
C GLU A 129 -3.22 13.80 4.46
N TRP A 130 -2.81 12.52 4.48
CA TRP A 130 -3.29 11.52 3.53
C TRP A 130 -4.38 10.61 4.07
N GLY A 131 -4.16 10.02 5.25
CA GLY A 131 -5.03 9.02 5.83
C GLY A 131 -4.44 8.46 7.12
N ASN A 132 -5.17 7.59 7.79
CA ASN A 132 -4.74 6.94 9.02
C ASN A 132 -3.83 5.75 8.71
N PHE A 133 -2.57 5.82 9.14
CA PHE A 133 -1.62 4.71 9.05
C PHE A 133 -1.88 3.70 10.16
N THR A 134 -2.03 2.42 9.82
CA THR A 134 -2.58 1.42 10.75
C THR A 134 -1.55 0.79 11.67
N TRP A 135 -0.66 -0.06 11.14
CA TRP A 135 0.41 -0.71 11.89
C TRP A 135 1.61 -0.98 11.01
N ILE A 136 2.82 -0.81 11.55
CA ILE A 136 4.04 -1.07 10.79
C ILE A 136 4.15 -2.58 10.51
N MET A 137 4.14 -2.92 9.22
CA MET A 137 4.24 -4.29 8.76
C MET A 137 5.61 -4.62 8.14
N PHE A 138 6.44 -3.60 7.88
CA PHE A 138 7.79 -3.82 7.38
C PHE A 138 8.70 -2.65 7.80
N TYR A 139 9.83 -2.96 8.40
CA TYR A 139 10.87 -1.98 8.74
C TYR A 139 11.94 -1.98 7.67
N ASP A 140 12.15 -0.84 7.05
CA ASP A 140 13.13 -0.62 6.00
C ASP A 140 13.96 0.63 6.24
N GLY A 141 14.88 0.91 5.34
CA GLY A 141 15.69 2.11 5.27
C GLY A 141 16.14 2.37 3.85
N GLN A 142 16.32 3.62 3.51
CA GLN A 142 16.81 4.02 2.19
C GLN A 142 18.29 3.72 2.03
N GLY A 143 18.63 3.13 0.89
CA GLY A 143 20.00 2.86 0.45
C GLY A 143 20.25 3.32 -1.00
N PHE A 144 21.37 2.89 -1.52
CA PHE A 144 21.82 3.21 -2.86
C PHE A 144 22.25 1.95 -3.60
N LEU A 145 21.92 1.87 -4.86
CA LEU A 145 22.33 0.85 -5.81
C LEU A 145 23.28 1.46 -6.82
N VAL A 146 24.45 0.88 -6.95
CA VAL A 146 25.52 1.35 -7.85
C VAL A 146 26.08 0.18 -8.64
N ARG A 147 26.79 0.46 -9.76
CA ARG A 147 27.59 -0.56 -10.42
C ARG A 147 28.79 -0.91 -9.55
N ALA A 148 29.16 -2.18 -9.53
CA ALA A 148 30.25 -2.69 -8.69
C ALA A 148 31.62 -2.05 -9.02
N ASP A 149 31.80 -1.58 -10.25
CA ASP A 149 33.00 -0.92 -10.74
C ASP A 149 32.94 0.62 -10.72
N ALA A 150 31.84 1.21 -10.20
CA ALA A 150 31.65 2.66 -10.21
C ALA A 150 32.58 3.42 -9.26
N GLY A 151 33.16 2.73 -8.26
CA GLY A 151 34.03 3.38 -7.26
C GLY A 151 33.26 4.28 -6.29
N ILE A 152 31.94 4.10 -6.16
CA ILE A 152 31.07 4.85 -5.24
C ILE A 152 30.82 3.97 -4.01
N GLU A 153 31.29 4.41 -2.85
CA GLU A 153 31.13 3.72 -1.57
C GLU A 153 30.52 4.62 -0.47
N THR A 154 30.67 5.95 -0.61
CA THR A 154 30.20 6.95 0.34
C THR A 154 29.30 7.99 -0.33
N LEU A 155 28.68 8.88 0.46
CA LEU A 155 27.88 9.98 -0.11
C LEU A 155 28.80 10.97 -0.87
N GLU A 156 29.99 11.20 -0.37
CA GLU A 156 30.97 12.13 -0.96
C GLU A 156 31.40 11.67 -2.37
N ASP A 157 31.44 10.35 -2.62
CA ASP A 157 31.79 9.81 -3.94
C ASP A 157 30.69 10.07 -5.00
N MET A 158 29.51 10.52 -4.57
CA MET A 158 28.39 10.88 -5.45
C MET A 158 28.47 12.32 -5.96
N ASP A 159 29.57 13.07 -5.68
CA ASP A 159 29.67 14.44 -6.15
C ASP A 159 29.75 14.53 -7.69
N GLY A 160 28.74 15.20 -8.26
CA GLY A 160 28.53 15.26 -9.71
C GLY A 160 27.76 14.08 -10.32
N ALA A 161 27.37 13.07 -9.53
CA ALA A 161 26.65 11.90 -10.03
C ALA A 161 25.20 12.20 -10.42
N ALA A 162 24.70 11.48 -11.42
CA ALA A 162 23.28 11.40 -11.75
C ALA A 162 22.61 10.32 -10.89
N VAL A 163 21.59 10.69 -10.11
CA VAL A 163 20.89 9.80 -9.20
C VAL A 163 19.43 9.62 -9.62
N CYS A 164 19.08 8.41 -10.02
CA CYS A 164 17.71 8.03 -10.36
C CYS A 164 16.86 7.79 -9.10
N VAL A 165 15.67 8.38 -9.05
CA VAL A 165 14.74 8.24 -7.92
C VAL A 165 13.27 8.37 -8.36
N THR A 166 12.35 7.72 -7.65
CA THR A 166 10.91 7.85 -7.89
C THR A 166 10.38 9.14 -7.27
N THR A 167 9.70 9.98 -8.05
CA THR A 167 9.08 11.21 -7.56
C THR A 167 7.93 10.96 -6.58
N GLY A 168 7.61 11.93 -5.71
CA GLY A 168 6.53 11.82 -4.72
C GLY A 168 6.83 10.88 -3.55
N THR A 169 8.08 10.47 -3.37
CA THR A 169 8.50 9.53 -2.33
C THR A 169 9.20 10.22 -1.15
N THR A 170 9.34 9.49 -0.04
CA THR A 170 10.25 9.86 1.06
C THR A 170 11.68 9.81 0.58
N THR A 171 12.02 8.84 -0.27
CA THR A 171 13.37 8.62 -0.78
C THR A 171 13.88 9.77 -1.63
N GLU A 172 13.03 10.42 -2.44
CA GLU A 172 13.38 11.67 -3.15
C GLU A 172 13.77 12.80 -2.17
N LYS A 173 12.99 12.97 -1.09
CA LYS A 173 13.25 14.00 -0.08
C LYS A 173 14.47 13.72 0.77
N ASN A 174 14.64 12.48 1.21
CA ASN A 174 15.78 12.06 2.00
C ASN A 174 17.09 12.17 1.21
N LEU A 175 17.07 11.80 -0.08
CA LEU A 175 18.19 12.00 -1.00
C LEU A 175 18.66 13.46 -0.99
N ALA A 176 17.71 14.39 -1.21
CA ALA A 176 18.02 15.80 -1.25
C ALA A 176 18.62 16.31 0.08
N THR A 177 18.09 15.84 1.21
CA THR A 177 18.59 16.22 2.52
C THR A 177 19.98 15.64 2.78
N ALA A 178 20.16 14.33 2.58
CA ALA A 178 21.39 13.64 2.91
C ALA A 178 22.60 14.17 2.10
N LEU A 179 22.41 14.41 0.78
CA LEU A 179 23.48 14.95 -0.06
C LEU A 179 23.77 16.43 0.22
N ALA A 180 22.74 17.22 0.55
CA ALA A 180 22.95 18.61 0.98
C ALA A 180 23.73 18.68 2.30
N ASP A 181 23.40 17.84 3.28
CA ASP A 181 24.11 17.78 4.56
C ASP A 181 25.57 17.30 4.42
N ALA A 182 25.84 16.43 3.43
CA ALA A 182 27.18 15.99 3.06
C ALA A 182 27.95 17.02 2.22
N GLY A 183 27.29 18.09 1.74
CA GLY A 183 27.90 19.08 0.85
C GLY A 183 28.16 18.59 -0.57
N VAL A 184 27.43 17.57 -1.01
CA VAL A 184 27.56 16.87 -2.29
C VAL A 184 26.62 17.48 -3.32
N ASN A 185 27.14 17.81 -4.51
CA ASN A 185 26.32 18.23 -5.65
C ASN A 185 25.98 16.98 -6.49
N TYR A 186 24.74 16.88 -6.93
CA TYR A 186 24.29 15.77 -7.75
C TYR A 186 23.19 16.21 -8.72
N GLU A 187 22.90 15.40 -9.71
CA GLU A 187 21.77 15.57 -10.61
C GLU A 187 20.65 14.58 -10.23
N ALA A 188 19.50 15.09 -9.79
CA ALA A 188 18.33 14.26 -9.54
C ALA A 188 17.60 13.94 -10.85
N VAL A 189 17.54 12.66 -11.23
CA VAL A 189 16.78 12.18 -12.39
C VAL A 189 15.52 11.47 -11.87
N THR A 190 14.37 12.14 -11.97
CA THR A 190 13.11 11.69 -11.35
C THR A 190 12.18 11.03 -12.36
N PHE A 191 11.49 9.99 -11.93
CA PHE A 191 10.47 9.25 -12.70
C PHE A 191 9.23 9.01 -11.85
N GLU A 192 8.06 8.92 -12.48
CA GLU A 192 6.81 8.56 -11.81
C GLU A 192 6.71 7.04 -11.59
N GLU A 193 7.13 6.25 -12.60
CA GLU A 193 7.07 4.81 -12.57
C GLU A 193 8.36 4.18 -12.05
N THR A 194 8.20 3.17 -11.18
CA THR A 194 9.34 2.47 -10.57
C THR A 194 10.21 1.77 -11.62
N SER A 195 9.60 1.12 -12.61
CA SER A 195 10.32 0.45 -13.70
C SER A 195 11.17 1.41 -14.53
N ALA A 196 10.71 2.65 -14.74
CA ALA A 196 11.45 3.66 -15.48
C ALA A 196 12.72 4.13 -14.75
N VAL A 197 12.70 4.18 -13.39
CA VAL A 197 13.90 4.48 -12.57
C VAL A 197 15.02 3.49 -12.89
N TYR A 198 14.68 2.20 -12.81
CA TYR A 198 15.69 1.14 -12.93
C TYR A 198 16.09 0.86 -14.37
N GLY A 199 15.16 1.01 -15.32
CA GLY A 199 15.50 0.99 -16.75
C GLY A 199 16.51 2.08 -17.12
N ALA A 200 16.29 3.31 -16.64
CA ALA A 200 17.25 4.41 -16.86
C ALA A 200 18.61 4.16 -16.21
N TYR A 201 18.63 3.56 -15.02
CA TYR A 201 19.86 3.17 -14.34
C TYR A 201 20.60 2.05 -15.11
N GLU A 202 19.94 0.99 -15.56
CA GLU A 202 20.56 -0.09 -16.37
C GLU A 202 21.11 0.43 -17.69
N GLU A 203 20.41 1.36 -18.34
CA GLU A 203 20.86 2.03 -19.56
C GLU A 203 22.05 3.00 -19.35
N GLY A 204 22.48 3.23 -18.10
CA GLY A 204 23.58 4.11 -17.76
C GLY A 204 23.23 5.61 -17.83
N ARG A 205 21.95 5.97 -17.77
CA ARG A 205 21.51 7.36 -17.65
C ARG A 205 21.72 7.93 -16.25
N CYS A 206 21.82 7.05 -15.26
CA CYS A 206 22.16 7.39 -13.89
C CYS A 206 23.33 6.53 -13.42
N ASP A 207 24.18 7.13 -12.60
CA ASP A 207 25.30 6.46 -11.94
C ASP A 207 24.82 5.68 -10.72
N VAL A 208 23.77 6.18 -10.08
CA VAL A 208 23.19 5.68 -8.83
C VAL A 208 21.67 5.58 -8.96
N ALA A 209 21.07 4.53 -8.39
CA ALA A 209 19.65 4.48 -8.10
C ALA A 209 19.42 4.42 -6.58
N THR A 210 18.38 5.09 -6.09
CA THR A 210 18.07 5.10 -4.66
C THR A 210 16.61 4.78 -4.38
N SER A 211 16.38 3.95 -3.37
CA SER A 211 15.06 3.61 -2.81
C SER A 211 15.25 2.90 -1.47
N ASP A 212 14.16 2.34 -0.94
CA ASP A 212 14.18 1.38 0.17
C ASP A 212 15.08 0.19 -0.18
N LYS A 213 15.90 -0.28 0.75
CA LYS A 213 16.86 -1.38 0.50
C LYS A 213 16.17 -2.66 0.07
N SER A 214 14.98 -2.94 0.59
CA SER A 214 14.19 -4.10 0.16
C SER A 214 13.78 -4.00 -1.31
N GLN A 215 13.37 -2.82 -1.76
CA GLN A 215 13.05 -2.56 -3.17
C GLN A 215 14.30 -2.68 -4.05
N LEU A 216 15.44 -2.12 -3.62
CA LEU A 216 16.70 -2.25 -4.35
C LEU A 216 17.13 -3.72 -4.50
N ALA A 217 16.95 -4.53 -3.44
CA ALA A 217 17.25 -5.96 -3.50
C ALA A 217 16.34 -6.71 -4.47
N ALA A 218 15.04 -6.41 -4.44
CA ALA A 218 14.06 -7.00 -5.34
C ALA A 218 14.37 -6.69 -6.81
N VAL A 219 14.65 -5.44 -7.09
CA VAL A 219 14.94 -4.98 -8.47
C VAL A 219 16.27 -5.55 -8.97
N ARG A 220 17.32 -5.50 -8.14
CA ARG A 220 18.63 -6.07 -8.48
C ARG A 220 18.52 -7.55 -8.89
N ALA A 221 17.69 -8.31 -8.17
CA ALA A 221 17.48 -9.72 -8.49
C ALA A 221 16.85 -9.97 -9.88
N GLY A 222 16.16 -8.98 -10.42
CA GLY A 222 15.56 -9.00 -11.76
C GLY A 222 16.49 -8.54 -12.88
N PHE A 223 17.67 -7.99 -12.59
CA PHE A 223 18.62 -7.53 -13.60
C PHE A 223 19.25 -8.69 -14.37
N GLN A 224 19.70 -8.43 -15.59
CA GLN A 224 20.38 -9.43 -16.40
C GLN A 224 21.66 -9.95 -15.74
N ASN A 225 22.42 -9.06 -15.07
CA ASN A 225 23.67 -9.34 -14.37
C ASN A 225 23.62 -8.80 -12.94
N PRO A 226 22.90 -9.43 -12.00
CA PRO A 226 22.71 -8.90 -10.64
C PRO A 226 24.04 -8.66 -9.90
N ASP A 227 25.07 -9.45 -10.17
CA ASP A 227 26.39 -9.38 -9.49
C ASP A 227 27.24 -8.16 -9.94
N GLU A 228 26.87 -7.52 -11.05
CA GLU A 228 27.50 -6.28 -11.50
C GLU A 228 26.98 -5.05 -10.74
N HIS A 229 26.03 -5.22 -9.81
CA HIS A 229 25.40 -4.17 -9.05
C HIS A 229 25.51 -4.43 -7.55
N VAL A 230 25.78 -3.38 -6.77
CA VAL A 230 25.94 -3.44 -5.32
C VAL A 230 24.98 -2.48 -4.64
N ILE A 231 24.27 -2.98 -3.62
CA ILE A 231 23.53 -2.13 -2.68
C ILE A 231 24.54 -1.73 -1.60
N LEU A 232 24.79 -0.43 -1.46
CA LEU A 232 25.71 0.08 -0.47
C LEU A 232 25.23 -0.20 0.95
N ASP A 233 26.15 -0.45 1.86
CA ASP A 233 25.82 -0.82 3.24
C ASP A 233 25.18 0.33 4.03
N MET A 234 25.47 1.59 3.64
CA MET A 234 24.90 2.77 4.28
C MET A 234 23.36 2.81 4.23
N THR A 235 22.76 3.39 5.25
CA THR A 235 21.31 3.63 5.34
C THR A 235 21.09 5.07 5.78
N ILE A 236 20.35 5.86 4.99
CA ILE A 236 20.19 7.30 5.22
C ILE A 236 18.83 7.68 5.83
N SER A 237 17.92 6.71 6.03
CA SER A 237 16.60 6.98 6.61
C SER A 237 16.02 5.80 7.37
N LYS A 238 14.88 6.05 8.03
CA LYS A 238 13.99 5.03 8.57
C LYS A 238 12.72 5.01 7.73
N GLU A 239 12.37 3.86 7.19
CA GLU A 239 11.20 3.66 6.35
C GLU A 239 10.27 2.59 6.96
N PRO A 240 9.42 2.98 7.93
CA PRO A 240 8.40 2.08 8.49
C PRO A 240 7.23 1.94 7.51
N LEU A 241 7.18 0.83 6.76
CA LEU A 241 6.16 0.59 5.75
C LEU A 241 4.87 0.12 6.42
N THR A 242 3.77 0.79 6.07
CA THR A 242 2.53 0.68 6.82
C THR A 242 1.32 0.78 5.89
N PRO A 243 0.33 -0.11 5.98
CA PRO A 243 -0.96 0.07 5.34
C PRO A 243 -1.69 1.30 5.89
N ALA A 244 -2.40 2.03 5.02
CA ALA A 244 -3.18 3.18 5.43
C ALA A 244 -4.61 3.11 4.90
N VAL A 245 -5.53 3.78 5.60
CA VAL A 245 -6.95 3.85 5.29
C VAL A 245 -7.42 5.32 5.22
N PRO A 246 -8.53 5.63 4.54
CA PRO A 246 -9.12 6.95 4.56
C PRO A 246 -9.42 7.43 5.98
N THR A 247 -9.33 8.75 6.21
CA THR A 247 -9.64 9.36 7.52
C THR A 247 -11.13 9.40 7.81
N GLY A 248 -11.48 9.48 9.10
CA GLY A 248 -12.84 9.76 9.58
C GLY A 248 -13.72 8.54 9.81
N ASP A 249 -13.28 7.34 9.44
CA ASP A 249 -13.94 6.08 9.81
C ASP A 249 -13.06 5.29 10.79
N ASP A 250 -13.21 5.59 12.07
CA ASP A 250 -12.42 4.96 13.14
C ASP A 250 -12.71 3.44 13.23
N GLN A 251 -13.93 3.00 12.91
CA GLN A 251 -14.24 1.58 12.86
C GLN A 251 -13.41 0.87 11.79
N TRP A 252 -13.32 1.45 10.60
CA TRP A 252 -12.53 0.85 9.52
C TRP A 252 -11.04 0.82 9.85
N PHE A 253 -10.53 1.92 10.42
CA PHE A 253 -9.15 1.98 10.92
C PHE A 253 -8.87 0.87 11.95
N ASP A 254 -9.76 0.70 12.93
CA ASP A 254 -9.60 -0.32 13.96
C ASP A 254 -9.70 -1.74 13.38
N ILE A 255 -10.57 -1.99 12.39
CA ILE A 255 -10.66 -3.28 11.69
C ILE A 255 -9.33 -3.62 11.03
N VAL A 256 -8.82 -2.74 10.15
CA VAL A 256 -7.59 -3.02 9.41
C VAL A 256 -6.41 -3.19 10.36
N LYS A 257 -6.28 -2.30 11.33
CA LYS A 257 -5.24 -2.39 12.37
C LYS A 257 -5.30 -3.70 13.16
N THR A 258 -6.50 -4.12 13.58
CA THR A 258 -6.69 -5.36 14.35
C THR A 258 -6.35 -6.60 13.52
N VAL A 259 -6.65 -6.60 12.23
CA VAL A 259 -6.23 -7.69 11.32
C VAL A 259 -4.69 -7.76 11.26
N MET A 260 -4.00 -6.62 11.13
CA MET A 260 -2.53 -6.59 11.14
C MET A 260 -1.96 -7.15 12.47
N TRP A 261 -2.55 -6.75 13.61
CA TRP A 261 -2.16 -7.29 14.92
C TRP A 261 -2.39 -8.81 15.01
N ALA A 262 -3.49 -9.30 14.46
CA ALA A 262 -3.80 -10.72 14.48
C ALA A 262 -2.77 -11.57 13.74
N LEU A 263 -2.26 -11.10 12.59
CA LEU A 263 -1.21 -11.80 11.85
C LEU A 263 0.09 -11.90 12.66
N ILE A 264 0.46 -10.85 13.40
CA ILE A 264 1.66 -10.82 14.24
C ILE A 264 1.45 -11.70 15.48
N ASN A 265 0.32 -11.55 16.20
CA ASN A 265 0.03 -12.40 17.37
C ASN A 265 -0.06 -13.88 16.98
N ALA A 266 -0.57 -14.21 15.79
CA ALA A 266 -0.62 -15.59 15.30
C ALA A 266 0.79 -16.19 15.16
N GLU A 267 1.77 -15.43 14.67
CA GLU A 267 3.17 -15.90 14.63
C GLU A 267 3.73 -16.11 16.04
N GLU A 268 3.48 -15.17 16.96
CA GLU A 268 3.94 -15.30 18.38
C GLU A 268 3.37 -16.56 19.06
N TYR A 269 2.13 -16.90 18.74
CA TYR A 269 1.45 -18.10 19.28
C TYR A 269 1.73 -19.39 18.50
N GLY A 270 2.49 -19.32 17.40
CA GLY A 270 2.72 -20.48 16.53
C GLY A 270 1.46 -20.95 15.79
N VAL A 271 0.47 -20.06 15.63
CA VAL A 271 -0.71 -20.31 14.81
C VAL A 271 -0.36 -20.04 13.36
N THR A 272 -0.62 -20.99 12.49
CA THR A 272 -0.30 -20.95 11.06
C THR A 272 -1.55 -21.18 10.21
N SER A 273 -1.46 -20.90 8.91
CA SER A 273 -2.51 -21.23 7.95
C SER A 273 -2.89 -22.71 7.98
N ALA A 274 -1.93 -23.59 8.27
CA ALA A 274 -2.13 -25.05 8.27
C ALA A 274 -2.78 -25.56 9.55
N ASN A 275 -2.48 -24.93 10.73
CA ASN A 275 -2.95 -25.45 12.03
C ASN A 275 -4.09 -24.61 12.66
N VAL A 276 -4.55 -23.53 12.04
CA VAL A 276 -5.52 -22.59 12.59
C VAL A 276 -6.80 -23.28 13.08
N GLU A 277 -7.29 -24.31 12.40
CA GLU A 277 -8.50 -25.03 12.80
C GLU A 277 -8.28 -25.90 14.04
N GLU A 278 -7.11 -26.57 14.13
CA GLU A 278 -6.74 -27.36 15.29
C GLU A 278 -6.54 -26.46 16.52
N MET A 279 -5.90 -25.31 16.33
CA MET A 279 -5.58 -24.36 17.40
C MET A 279 -6.78 -23.68 18.03
N LYS A 280 -7.98 -23.75 17.40
CA LYS A 280 -9.26 -23.36 18.04
C LYS A 280 -9.59 -24.17 19.29
N ALA A 281 -9.04 -25.37 19.42
CA ALA A 281 -9.18 -26.23 20.60
C ALA A 281 -7.97 -26.16 21.55
N SER A 282 -7.08 -25.18 21.40
CA SER A 282 -5.91 -24.98 22.25
C SER A 282 -6.28 -24.84 23.72
N GLU A 283 -5.40 -25.28 24.61
CA GLU A 283 -5.56 -25.02 26.06
C GLU A 283 -5.31 -23.53 26.40
N ASP A 284 -4.59 -22.80 25.56
CA ASP A 284 -4.34 -21.36 25.72
C ASP A 284 -5.59 -20.55 25.37
N ALA A 285 -6.12 -19.83 26.34
CA ALA A 285 -7.31 -18.98 26.16
C ALA A 285 -7.05 -17.82 25.19
N GLY A 286 -5.82 -17.29 25.12
CA GLY A 286 -5.46 -16.22 24.19
C GLY A 286 -5.55 -16.69 22.73
N ILE A 287 -5.13 -17.93 22.46
CA ILE A 287 -5.26 -18.53 21.13
C ILE A 287 -6.74 -18.73 20.77
N ARG A 288 -7.54 -19.28 21.70
CA ARG A 288 -8.98 -19.49 21.45
C ARG A 288 -9.70 -18.18 21.21
N LEU A 289 -9.34 -17.13 21.94
CA LEU A 289 -9.90 -15.79 21.74
C LEU A 289 -9.48 -15.21 20.39
N LEU A 290 -8.18 -15.23 20.05
CA LEU A 290 -7.67 -14.78 18.75
C LEU A 290 -8.42 -15.45 17.58
N LEU A 291 -8.71 -16.74 17.71
CA LEU A 291 -9.36 -17.53 16.67
C LEU A 291 -10.91 -17.50 16.73
N GLY A 292 -11.47 -16.72 17.66
CA GLY A 292 -12.93 -16.57 17.82
C GLY A 292 -13.64 -17.84 18.26
N ALA A 293 -12.91 -18.79 18.87
CA ALA A 293 -13.47 -20.01 19.43
C ALA A 293 -14.07 -19.79 20.82
N GLU A 294 -13.66 -18.72 21.50
CA GLU A 294 -14.14 -18.37 22.85
C GLU A 294 -14.04 -16.83 23.03
N GLY A 295 -15.06 -16.27 23.70
CA GLY A 295 -15.04 -14.85 24.09
C GLY A 295 -15.37 -13.86 22.96
N ASP A 296 -15.17 -12.59 23.27
CA ASP A 296 -15.35 -11.45 22.35
C ASP A 296 -14.06 -10.62 22.38
N TRP A 297 -13.31 -10.62 21.25
CA TRP A 297 -12.09 -9.84 21.08
C TRP A 297 -12.36 -8.39 20.60
N GLY A 298 -13.60 -7.93 20.68
CA GLY A 298 -14.08 -6.65 20.14
C GLY A 298 -14.76 -6.80 18.77
N ASN A 299 -14.98 -8.02 18.30
CA ASN A 299 -15.57 -8.29 16.99
C ASN A 299 -16.98 -7.69 16.85
N ALA A 300 -17.78 -7.75 17.88
CA ALA A 300 -19.16 -7.22 17.85
C ALA A 300 -19.13 -5.68 17.64
N GLN A 301 -18.25 -4.96 18.34
CA GLN A 301 -18.07 -3.51 18.20
C GLN A 301 -17.52 -3.12 16.83
N LEU A 302 -16.67 -3.97 16.26
CA LEU A 302 -16.14 -3.78 14.92
C LEU A 302 -17.10 -4.23 13.81
N GLY A 303 -18.22 -4.85 14.15
CA GLY A 303 -19.18 -5.37 13.17
C GLY A 303 -18.67 -6.56 12.38
N LEU A 304 -17.78 -7.35 12.99
CA LEU A 304 -17.19 -8.55 12.40
C LEU A 304 -17.70 -9.82 13.07
N GLU A 305 -17.62 -10.95 12.37
CA GLU A 305 -17.87 -12.27 12.93
C GLU A 305 -16.74 -12.67 13.91
N ALA A 306 -17.04 -13.50 14.88
CA ALA A 306 -16.07 -13.95 15.88
C ALA A 306 -14.83 -14.60 15.25
N ASN A 307 -14.99 -15.35 14.16
CA ASN A 307 -13.94 -16.07 13.45
C ASN A 307 -13.20 -15.21 12.37
N ALA A 308 -13.46 -13.90 12.31
CA ALA A 308 -12.90 -13.04 11.27
C ALA A 308 -11.37 -13.10 11.23
N LEU A 309 -10.70 -13.04 12.40
CA LEU A 309 -9.23 -13.11 12.47
C LEU A 309 -8.71 -14.51 12.10
N ALA A 310 -9.40 -15.56 12.49
CA ALA A 310 -9.08 -16.93 12.07
C ALA A 310 -9.18 -17.09 10.54
N ASN A 311 -10.18 -16.47 9.91
CA ASN A 311 -10.32 -16.47 8.46
C ASN A 311 -9.14 -15.78 7.78
N ALA A 312 -8.68 -14.63 8.29
CA ALA A 312 -7.50 -13.95 7.79
C ALA A 312 -6.24 -14.83 7.86
N ILE A 313 -5.96 -15.40 9.06
CA ILE A 313 -4.80 -16.28 9.28
C ILE A 313 -4.86 -17.52 8.39
N LYS A 314 -6.04 -18.14 8.26
CA LYS A 314 -6.23 -19.30 7.38
C LYS A 314 -5.95 -18.97 5.91
N ALA A 315 -6.34 -17.78 5.47
CA ALA A 315 -6.25 -17.36 4.08
C ALA A 315 -4.82 -17.04 3.65
N VAL A 316 -4.08 -16.28 4.45
CA VAL A 316 -2.76 -15.75 4.07
C VAL A 316 -1.62 -16.26 4.93
N GLY A 317 -1.91 -16.92 6.05
CA GLY A 317 -0.93 -17.31 7.07
C GLY A 317 -0.71 -16.23 8.12
N ASN A 318 0.17 -16.51 9.08
CA ASN A 318 0.65 -15.52 10.02
C ASN A 318 1.70 -14.59 9.37
N TYR A 319 2.16 -13.57 10.11
CA TYR A 319 3.14 -12.61 9.60
C TYR A 319 4.42 -13.28 9.08
N GLY A 320 4.96 -14.27 9.79
CA GLY A 320 6.15 -15.02 9.39
C GLY A 320 5.95 -15.84 8.12
N GLU A 321 4.77 -16.46 7.94
CA GLU A 321 4.44 -17.19 6.72
C GLU A 321 4.36 -16.25 5.52
N ILE A 322 3.73 -15.07 5.68
CA ILE A 322 3.66 -14.04 4.62
C ILE A 322 5.07 -13.54 4.29
N TYR A 323 5.87 -13.18 5.30
CA TYR A 323 7.25 -12.72 5.11
C TYR A 323 8.08 -13.74 4.35
N ASN A 324 8.09 -15.00 4.82
CA ASN A 324 8.92 -16.06 4.25
C ASN A 324 8.50 -16.44 2.84
N ARG A 325 7.21 -16.32 2.50
CA ARG A 325 6.70 -16.58 1.15
C ARG A 325 7.34 -15.68 0.10
N TYR A 326 7.61 -14.42 0.45
CA TYR A 326 8.10 -13.43 -0.50
C TYR A 326 9.56 -13.03 -0.31
N PHE A 327 10.08 -13.17 0.90
CA PHE A 327 11.42 -12.68 1.26
C PHE A 327 12.31 -13.75 1.91
N GLY A 328 11.76 -14.92 2.22
CA GLY A 328 12.48 -16.02 2.84
C GLY A 328 13.16 -16.95 1.84
N GLU A 329 13.92 -17.92 2.37
CA GLU A 329 14.57 -18.95 1.56
C GLU A 329 13.53 -19.81 0.82
N GLY A 330 13.76 -20.03 -0.47
CA GLY A 330 12.87 -20.82 -1.34
C GLY A 330 11.63 -20.06 -1.85
N GLY A 331 11.52 -18.76 -1.55
CA GLY A 331 10.50 -17.88 -2.09
C GLY A 331 10.85 -17.36 -3.50
N LEU A 332 11.18 -16.08 -3.58
CA LEU A 332 11.54 -15.40 -4.82
C LEU A 332 13.05 -15.50 -5.09
N ALA A 333 13.50 -14.89 -6.20
CA ALA A 333 14.89 -14.89 -6.63
C ALA A 333 15.88 -14.16 -5.68
N PHE A 334 15.38 -13.57 -4.60
CA PHE A 334 16.18 -12.88 -3.58
C PHE A 334 15.70 -13.22 -2.18
N VAL A 335 16.58 -13.08 -1.20
CA VAL A 335 16.28 -13.32 0.20
C VAL A 335 16.58 -12.05 0.99
N LEU A 336 15.64 -11.67 1.85
CA LEU A 336 15.85 -10.62 2.85
C LEU A 336 15.87 -11.27 4.24
N PRO A 337 16.97 -11.17 4.98
CA PRO A 337 16.97 -11.59 6.39
C PRO A 337 15.92 -10.83 7.18
N ARG A 338 15.25 -11.49 8.13
CA ARG A 338 14.21 -10.86 8.96
C ARG A 338 14.76 -9.59 9.65
N GLY A 339 15.89 -9.66 10.33
CA GLY A 339 16.49 -8.51 11.00
C GLY A 339 15.49 -7.74 11.86
N LEU A 340 15.27 -6.45 11.56
CA LEU A 340 14.25 -5.65 12.26
C LEU A 340 12.82 -6.17 12.03
N ASN A 341 12.59 -6.92 10.97
CA ASN A 341 11.31 -7.55 10.64
C ASN A 341 11.09 -8.89 11.34
N ASP A 342 11.91 -9.26 12.28
CA ASP A 342 11.65 -10.40 13.16
C ASP A 342 10.78 -9.98 14.36
N LEU A 343 10.14 -10.95 15.00
CA LEU A 343 9.38 -10.72 16.21
C LEU A 343 10.26 -10.11 17.32
N TRP A 344 9.67 -9.30 18.15
CA TRP A 344 10.34 -8.71 19.32
C TRP A 344 10.96 -9.78 20.24
N THR A 345 10.36 -10.96 20.33
CA THR A 345 10.87 -12.11 21.08
C THR A 345 12.17 -12.65 20.51
N ASN A 346 12.46 -12.42 19.23
CA ASN A 346 13.67 -12.82 18.52
C ASN A 346 14.67 -11.66 18.34
N GLY A 347 14.38 -10.49 18.94
CA GLY A 347 15.23 -9.30 18.84
C GLY A 347 14.90 -8.35 17.70
N GLY A 348 13.82 -8.59 16.97
CA GLY A 348 13.27 -7.68 15.95
C GLY A 348 12.40 -6.57 16.54
N LEU A 349 11.70 -5.85 15.67
CA LEU A 349 10.78 -4.77 16.03
C LEU A 349 9.32 -5.09 15.73
N ILE A 350 9.02 -6.25 15.17
CA ILE A 350 7.64 -6.66 14.93
C ILE A 350 7.00 -7.01 16.27
N TYR A 351 6.04 -6.16 16.65
CA TYR A 351 5.32 -6.22 17.91
C TYR A 351 3.89 -5.76 17.69
N ALA A 352 2.92 -6.45 18.27
CA ALA A 352 1.52 -6.05 18.24
C ALA A 352 0.91 -6.07 19.65
N PRO A 353 -0.07 -5.20 19.92
CA PRO A 353 -0.90 -5.33 21.11
C PRO A 353 -1.58 -6.71 21.14
N PRO A 354 -1.79 -7.28 22.34
CA PRO A 354 -2.47 -8.56 22.46
C PRO A 354 -3.95 -8.43 22.08
N ILE A 355 -4.47 -9.45 21.42
CA ILE A 355 -5.90 -9.61 21.19
C ILE A 355 -6.54 -10.10 22.49
N LYS A 356 -7.30 -9.23 23.17
CA LYS A 356 -7.92 -9.50 24.49
C LYS A 356 -9.32 -8.91 24.59
#